data_16c3281c593ca6648ffe12f3348244e0
#
_entry.id   16c3281c593ca6648ffe12f3348244e0
#
_cell.length_a   1.000
_cell.length_b   1.000
_cell.length_c   1.000
_cell.angle_alpha   90.00
_cell.angle_beta   90.00
_cell.angle_gamma   90.00
#
_symmetry.space_group_name_H-M   'P 1'
#
loop_
_entity.id
_entity.type
_entity.pdbx_description
1 polymer ?
#
loop_
_entity_poly.entity_id
_entity_poly.type
_entity_poly.pdbx_seq_one_letter_code
_entity_poly.pdbx_strand_id
1 'polypeptide(L)'
;VLNGIYITASGEKLYANNLLFGFTDVLAQYYAIPDETHEFAQLAKYQYKDVNISPKIDEMWLELYFCIANCNILLERLEEVGPDFFEDERTYYILHGEARALRAFFHFDLLRLFAPSYKADPGYTAIPYITKYSNKVSPQKTVSEVIDSVIVDLKAAVTDLEGRDPIFDPLYQATTGSDMYMWTQPMPDRNEFLSYRGFRLNYYAVNALLARVYAYKLDKKQAYDYAKIVL
;
A
#
# COMPACT_ATOMS: atom_id res chain seq x y z
N VAL A 1 0.31 -16.43 -3.03
CA VAL A 1 -0.44 -15.21 -3.42
C VAL A 1 0.21 -13.95 -2.86
N LEU A 2 0.43 -13.79 -1.52
CA LEU A 2 0.97 -12.56 -0.94
C LEU A 2 2.29 -12.11 -1.56
N ASN A 3 3.29 -13.01 -1.72
CA ASN A 3 4.55 -12.68 -2.39
C ASN A 3 4.33 -12.21 -3.84
N GLY A 4 3.36 -12.81 -4.55
CA GLY A 4 3.00 -12.37 -5.90
C GLY A 4 2.47 -10.94 -5.94
N ILE A 5 1.70 -10.51 -4.92
CA ILE A 5 1.24 -9.13 -4.80
C ILE A 5 2.43 -8.17 -4.65
N TYR A 6 3.39 -8.49 -3.76
CA TYR A 6 4.60 -7.68 -3.61
C TYR A 6 5.44 -7.63 -4.88
N ILE A 7 5.60 -8.76 -5.59
CA ILE A 7 6.33 -8.82 -6.86
C ILE A 7 5.67 -7.93 -7.92
N THR A 8 4.34 -8.01 -8.07
CA THR A 8 3.61 -7.17 -9.02
C THR A 8 3.74 -5.69 -8.63
N ALA A 9 3.54 -5.37 -7.36
CA ALA A 9 3.68 -3.99 -6.87
C ALA A 9 5.09 -3.43 -7.09
N SER A 10 6.13 -4.24 -6.91
CA SER A 10 7.53 -3.83 -7.13
C SER A 10 7.96 -3.80 -8.60
N GLY A 11 7.04 -3.96 -9.54
CA GLY A 11 7.30 -3.84 -10.97
C GLY A 11 7.44 -2.39 -11.45
N GLU A 12 8.04 -2.20 -12.64
CA GLU A 12 8.28 -0.87 -13.26
C GLU A 12 7.00 -0.07 -13.49
N LYS A 13 5.89 -0.76 -13.75
CA LYS A 13 4.58 -0.14 -13.94
C LYS A 13 4.04 0.55 -12.69
N LEU A 14 4.50 0.12 -11.52
CA LEU A 14 4.10 0.65 -10.21
C LEU A 14 5.30 1.22 -9.43
N TYR A 15 5.72 0.56 -8.34
CA TYR A 15 6.63 1.17 -7.37
C TYR A 15 8.12 1.08 -7.73
N ALA A 16 8.54 0.27 -8.71
CA ALA A 16 9.94 0.32 -9.15
C ALA A 16 10.27 1.57 -9.99
N ASN A 17 9.26 2.18 -10.66
CA ASN A 17 9.47 3.37 -11.47
C ASN A 17 8.31 4.37 -11.34
N ASN A 18 7.14 4.07 -11.94
CA ASN A 18 6.09 5.07 -12.18
C ASN A 18 5.61 5.77 -10.90
N LEU A 19 5.41 5.04 -9.80
CA LEU A 19 4.85 5.58 -8.55
C LEU A 19 5.92 6.09 -7.57
N LEU A 20 7.21 6.01 -7.90
CA LEU A 20 8.31 6.54 -7.08
C LEU A 20 9.15 7.57 -7.85
N PHE A 21 10.02 7.11 -8.76
CA PHE A 21 11.04 7.94 -9.39
C PHE A 21 10.65 8.47 -10.76
N GLY A 22 9.65 7.88 -11.41
CA GLY A 22 9.26 8.17 -12.80
C GLY A 22 8.10 9.14 -12.86
N PHE A 23 6.92 8.61 -13.18
CA PHE A 23 5.74 9.39 -13.51
C PHE A 23 5.36 10.43 -12.43
N THR A 24 5.32 10.02 -11.16
CA THR A 24 4.91 10.91 -10.05
C THR A 24 5.91 12.02 -9.78
N ASP A 25 7.22 11.76 -9.89
CA ASP A 25 8.25 12.77 -9.65
C ASP A 25 8.34 13.76 -10.80
N VAL A 26 8.07 13.31 -12.03
CA VAL A 26 7.92 14.22 -13.17
C VAL A 26 6.71 15.14 -12.99
N LEU A 27 5.57 14.63 -12.54
CA LEU A 27 4.38 15.45 -12.21
C LEU A 27 4.69 16.44 -11.08
N ALA A 28 5.50 16.05 -10.11
CA ALA A 28 5.94 16.92 -9.02
C ALA A 28 7.00 17.95 -9.46
N GLN A 29 7.43 17.93 -10.74
CA GLN A 29 8.45 18.80 -11.30
C GLN A 29 9.82 18.68 -10.60
N TYR A 30 10.14 17.47 -10.06
CA TYR A 30 11.46 17.21 -9.49
C TYR A 30 12.55 17.04 -10.57
N TYR A 31 12.16 16.76 -11.82
CA TYR A 31 13.07 16.62 -12.96
C TYR A 31 12.85 17.71 -13.98
N ALA A 32 13.94 18.33 -14.44
CA ALA A 32 13.93 19.12 -15.66
C ALA A 32 14.10 18.18 -16.87
N ILE A 33 13.15 18.18 -17.79
CA ILE A 33 13.16 17.36 -19.00
C ILE A 33 13.25 18.32 -20.21
N PRO A 34 14.47 18.73 -20.60
CA PRO A 34 14.66 19.66 -21.73
C PRO A 34 14.53 18.97 -23.10
N ASP A 35 14.69 17.65 -23.15
CA ASP A 35 14.61 16.89 -24.39
C ASP A 35 13.14 16.56 -24.72
N GLU A 36 12.63 17.16 -25.77
CA GLU A 36 11.26 16.96 -26.28
C GLU A 36 11.00 15.51 -26.75
N THR A 37 12.04 14.73 -27.00
CA THR A 37 11.93 13.31 -27.41
C THR A 37 11.89 12.35 -26.23
N HIS A 38 12.14 12.85 -25.01
CA HIS A 38 12.10 12.04 -23.80
C HIS A 38 10.68 11.52 -23.57
N GLU A 39 10.55 10.25 -23.14
CA GLU A 39 9.24 9.57 -22.92
C GLU A 39 8.30 10.32 -21.97
N PHE A 40 8.82 11.14 -21.05
CA PHE A 40 8.05 11.96 -20.13
C PHE A 40 7.99 13.45 -20.50
N ALA A 41 8.46 13.86 -21.68
CA ALA A 41 8.44 15.25 -22.08
C ALA A 41 7.03 15.87 -22.09
N GLN A 42 6.04 15.10 -22.58
CA GLN A 42 4.65 15.54 -22.60
C GLN A 42 4.01 15.47 -21.20
N LEU A 43 4.42 14.53 -20.36
CA LEU A 43 3.99 14.45 -18.97
C LEU A 43 4.44 15.66 -18.15
N ALA A 44 5.68 16.11 -18.33
CA ALA A 44 6.23 17.31 -17.69
C ALA A 44 5.43 18.58 -18.04
N LYS A 45 4.71 18.56 -19.17
CA LYS A 45 3.78 19.60 -19.62
C LYS A 45 2.32 19.34 -19.25
N TYR A 46 2.06 18.30 -18.43
CA TYR A 46 0.72 17.86 -18.01
C TYR A 46 -0.21 17.47 -19.18
N GLN A 47 0.36 16.97 -20.30
CA GLN A 47 -0.38 16.54 -21.48
C GLN A 47 -0.89 15.09 -21.30
N TYR A 48 -1.86 14.88 -20.40
CA TYR A 48 -2.36 13.55 -20.03
C TYR A 48 -3.01 12.75 -21.16
N LYS A 49 -3.46 13.45 -22.23
CA LYS A 49 -4.10 12.82 -23.42
C LYS A 49 -3.08 12.48 -24.52
N ASP A 50 -1.80 12.75 -24.31
CA ASP A 50 -0.76 12.37 -25.26
C ASP A 50 -0.75 10.84 -25.47
N VAL A 51 -0.47 10.41 -26.70
CA VAL A 51 -0.49 9.01 -27.12
C VAL A 51 0.50 8.12 -26.34
N ASN A 52 1.58 8.69 -25.83
CA ASN A 52 2.58 7.97 -25.03
C ASN A 52 2.30 8.05 -23.51
N ILE A 53 1.48 9.00 -23.06
CA ILE A 53 1.20 9.24 -21.64
C ILE A 53 -0.09 8.54 -21.21
N SER A 54 -1.18 8.67 -21.99
CA SER A 54 -2.47 8.06 -21.64
C SER A 54 -2.39 6.55 -21.35
N PRO A 55 -1.67 5.72 -22.16
CA PRO A 55 -1.55 4.30 -21.85
C PRO A 55 -0.85 4.00 -20.53
N LYS A 56 0.13 4.82 -20.13
CA LYS A 56 0.82 4.66 -18.83
C LYS A 56 -0.10 4.94 -17.65
N ILE A 57 -1.01 5.93 -17.80
CA ILE A 57 -2.03 6.24 -16.80
C ILE A 57 -3.01 5.08 -16.65
N ASP A 58 -3.52 4.56 -17.78
CA ASP A 58 -4.42 3.42 -17.79
C ASP A 58 -3.77 2.17 -17.18
N GLU A 59 -2.51 1.94 -17.49
CA GLU A 59 -1.73 0.82 -16.96
C GLU A 59 -1.56 0.90 -15.43
N MET A 60 -1.22 2.06 -14.88
CA MET A 60 -1.14 2.25 -13.41
C MET A 60 -2.48 1.97 -12.73
N TRP A 61 -3.60 2.44 -13.31
CA TRP A 61 -4.93 2.15 -12.82
C TRP A 61 -5.22 0.65 -12.79
N LEU A 62 -5.01 -0.02 -13.91
CA LEU A 62 -5.27 -1.45 -14.06
C LEU A 62 -4.40 -2.31 -13.13
N GLU A 63 -3.11 -2.02 -13.04
CA GLU A 63 -2.17 -2.79 -12.22
C GLU A 63 -2.44 -2.60 -10.71
N LEU A 64 -2.82 -1.40 -10.27
CA LEU A 64 -3.22 -1.18 -8.87
C LEU A 64 -4.50 -1.96 -8.53
N TYR A 65 -5.52 -1.94 -9.40
CA TYR A 65 -6.73 -2.74 -9.19
C TYR A 65 -6.47 -4.25 -9.33
N PHE A 66 -5.53 -4.67 -10.15
CA PHE A 66 -5.09 -6.06 -10.20
C PHE A 66 -4.47 -6.50 -8.86
N CYS A 67 -3.61 -5.67 -8.26
CA CYS A 67 -3.08 -5.91 -6.92
C CYS A 67 -4.19 -5.99 -5.86
N ILE A 68 -5.16 -5.07 -5.91
CA ILE A 68 -6.34 -5.07 -5.01
C ILE A 68 -7.16 -6.35 -5.17
N ALA A 69 -7.41 -6.79 -6.40
CA ALA A 69 -8.14 -8.04 -6.66
C ALA A 69 -7.43 -9.25 -6.03
N ASN A 70 -6.10 -9.33 -6.15
CA ASN A 70 -5.31 -10.39 -5.51
C ASN A 70 -5.33 -10.30 -3.98
N CYS A 71 -5.35 -9.09 -3.39
CA CYS A 71 -5.56 -8.92 -1.95
C CYS A 71 -6.94 -9.47 -1.53
N ASN A 72 -7.99 -9.17 -2.28
CA ASN A 72 -9.34 -9.65 -1.98
C ASN A 72 -9.44 -11.17 -2.09
N ILE A 73 -8.88 -11.78 -3.14
CA ILE A 73 -8.83 -13.26 -3.29
C ILE A 73 -8.10 -13.89 -2.10
N LEU A 74 -6.99 -13.30 -1.66
CA LEU A 74 -6.25 -13.81 -0.51
C LEU A 74 -7.07 -13.71 0.77
N LEU A 75 -7.71 -12.57 1.02
CA LEU A 75 -8.53 -12.33 2.22
C LEU A 75 -9.73 -13.28 2.25
N GLU A 76 -10.48 -13.40 1.15
CA GLU A 76 -11.61 -14.34 1.06
C GLU A 76 -11.17 -15.77 1.34
N ARG A 77 -10.01 -16.19 0.80
CA ARG A 77 -9.48 -17.52 1.03
C ARG A 77 -9.03 -17.75 2.47
N LEU A 78 -8.43 -16.75 3.11
CA LEU A 78 -8.07 -16.81 4.53
C LEU A 78 -9.31 -16.91 5.42
N GLU A 79 -10.36 -16.13 5.13
CA GLU A 79 -11.63 -16.18 5.84
C GLU A 79 -12.33 -17.55 5.71
N GLU A 80 -12.24 -18.21 4.55
CA GLU A 80 -12.79 -19.55 4.33
C GLU A 80 -12.09 -20.64 5.15
N VAL A 81 -10.75 -20.59 5.24
CA VAL A 81 -9.99 -21.66 5.92
C VAL A 81 -9.84 -21.42 7.42
N GLY A 82 -9.83 -20.16 7.86
CA GLY A 82 -9.68 -19.76 9.25
C GLY A 82 -8.26 -19.96 9.81
N PRO A 83 -7.99 -19.48 11.04
CA PRO A 83 -6.68 -19.58 11.67
C PRO A 83 -6.25 -21.01 11.98
N ASP A 84 -7.20 -21.90 12.29
CA ASP A 84 -6.94 -23.30 12.64
C ASP A 84 -6.35 -24.14 11.49
N PHE A 85 -6.38 -23.60 10.26
CA PHE A 85 -5.72 -24.22 9.10
C PHE A 85 -4.20 -24.19 9.19
N PHE A 86 -3.64 -23.27 9.95
CA PHE A 86 -2.21 -23.03 10.05
C PHE A 86 -1.62 -23.73 11.28
N GLU A 87 -0.41 -24.31 11.15
CA GLU A 87 0.32 -24.88 12.29
C GLU A 87 0.59 -23.83 13.38
N ASP A 88 0.81 -22.58 12.97
CA ASP A 88 0.91 -21.40 13.82
C ASP A 88 -0.14 -20.38 13.35
N GLU A 89 -1.17 -20.15 14.18
CA GLU A 89 -2.22 -19.15 13.91
C GLU A 89 -1.68 -17.75 13.65
N ARG A 90 -0.50 -17.43 14.16
CA ARG A 90 0.23 -16.20 13.91
C ARG A 90 0.43 -15.96 12.40
N THR A 91 0.69 -17.03 11.62
CA THR A 91 0.82 -16.95 10.17
C THR A 91 -0.47 -16.45 9.51
N TYR A 92 -1.63 -16.92 9.98
CA TYR A 92 -2.92 -16.44 9.48
C TYR A 92 -3.08 -14.93 9.69
N TYR A 93 -2.87 -14.45 10.92
CA TYR A 93 -3.04 -13.03 11.24
C TYR A 93 -2.04 -12.13 10.51
N ILE A 94 -0.81 -12.59 10.32
CA ILE A 94 0.18 -11.84 9.54
C ILE A 94 -0.23 -11.74 8.07
N LEU A 95 -0.65 -12.85 7.45
CA LEU A 95 -1.15 -12.85 6.07
C LEU A 95 -2.36 -11.94 5.91
N HIS A 96 -3.30 -12.00 6.85
CA HIS A 96 -4.54 -11.27 6.84
C HIS A 96 -4.29 -9.75 7.02
N GLY A 97 -3.46 -9.39 8.00
CA GLY A 97 -3.08 -8.00 8.25
C GLY A 97 -2.30 -7.38 7.08
N GLU A 98 -1.31 -8.09 6.51
CA GLU A 98 -0.57 -7.60 5.35
C GLU A 98 -1.47 -7.43 4.12
N ALA A 99 -2.37 -8.38 3.86
CA ALA A 99 -3.28 -8.28 2.71
C ALA A 99 -4.25 -7.10 2.84
N ARG A 100 -4.77 -6.82 4.05
CA ARG A 100 -5.58 -5.62 4.33
C ARG A 100 -4.78 -4.34 4.18
N ALA A 101 -3.57 -4.31 4.71
CA ALA A 101 -2.71 -3.14 4.62
C ALA A 101 -2.34 -2.83 3.16
N LEU A 102 -2.00 -3.84 2.35
CA LEU A 102 -1.73 -3.69 0.92
C LEU A 102 -2.97 -3.18 0.16
N ARG A 103 -4.15 -3.76 0.42
CA ARG A 103 -5.40 -3.29 -0.19
C ARG A 103 -5.66 -1.81 0.10
N ALA A 104 -5.50 -1.40 1.34
CA ALA A 104 -5.64 -0.02 1.76
C ALA A 104 -4.61 0.89 1.11
N PHE A 105 -3.35 0.47 1.05
CA PHE A 105 -2.26 1.20 0.44
C PHE A 105 -2.50 1.48 -1.06
N PHE A 106 -2.89 0.46 -1.83
CA PHE A 106 -3.18 0.61 -3.25
C PHE A 106 -4.41 1.51 -3.51
N HIS A 107 -5.48 1.37 -2.71
CA HIS A 107 -6.62 2.28 -2.82
C HIS A 107 -6.26 3.72 -2.46
N PHE A 108 -5.41 3.92 -1.46
CA PHE A 108 -4.97 5.25 -1.09
C PHE A 108 -4.14 5.92 -2.19
N ASP A 109 -3.26 5.17 -2.86
CA ASP A 109 -2.51 5.71 -3.98
C ASP A 109 -3.39 5.95 -5.22
N LEU A 110 -4.35 5.06 -5.52
CA LEU A 110 -5.39 5.32 -6.53
C LEU A 110 -6.15 6.62 -6.24
N LEU A 111 -6.57 6.83 -4.99
CA LEU A 111 -7.28 8.05 -4.61
C LEU A 111 -6.42 9.29 -4.86
N ARG A 112 -5.15 9.25 -4.47
CA ARG A 112 -4.22 10.38 -4.64
C ARG A 112 -3.90 10.69 -6.10
N LEU A 113 -3.89 9.68 -6.95
CA LEU A 113 -3.58 9.83 -8.38
C LEU A 113 -4.79 10.30 -9.19
N PHE A 114 -6.00 9.83 -8.86
CA PHE A 114 -7.18 9.93 -9.72
C PHE A 114 -8.31 10.77 -9.13
N ALA A 115 -8.10 11.43 -8.00
CA ALA A 115 -9.10 12.30 -7.39
C ALA A 115 -8.48 13.62 -6.88
N PRO A 116 -9.29 14.66 -6.67
CA PRO A 116 -8.88 15.85 -5.94
C PRO A 116 -8.38 15.48 -4.53
N SER A 117 -7.52 16.31 -3.96
CA SER A 117 -7.10 16.12 -2.58
C SER A 117 -8.28 16.28 -1.61
N TYR A 118 -8.21 15.64 -0.46
CA TYR A 118 -9.20 15.81 0.61
C TYR A 118 -9.43 17.28 0.98
N LYS A 119 -8.35 18.09 0.96
CA LYS A 119 -8.43 19.53 1.22
C LYS A 119 -9.24 20.27 0.16
N ALA A 120 -9.17 19.83 -1.10
CA ALA A 120 -9.83 20.52 -2.22
C ALA A 120 -11.33 20.19 -2.28
N ASP A 121 -11.68 18.90 -2.24
CA ASP A 121 -13.07 18.45 -2.27
C ASP A 121 -13.25 17.05 -1.67
N PRO A 122 -13.61 16.95 -0.37
CA PRO A 122 -13.85 15.67 0.27
C PRO A 122 -15.11 14.95 -0.21
N GLY A 123 -16.07 15.69 -0.81
CA GLY A 123 -17.33 15.17 -1.34
C GLY A 123 -17.26 14.71 -2.79
N TYR A 124 -16.15 14.94 -3.49
CA TYR A 124 -15.99 14.53 -4.89
C TYR A 124 -16.12 13.01 -5.03
N THR A 125 -16.98 12.57 -5.98
CA THR A 125 -17.10 11.14 -6.32
C THR A 125 -15.86 10.69 -7.07
N ALA A 126 -15.05 9.86 -6.38
CA ALA A 126 -13.69 9.53 -6.80
C ALA A 126 -13.58 8.14 -7.43
N ILE A 127 -13.25 7.15 -6.61
CA ILE A 127 -12.92 5.80 -7.04
C ILE A 127 -13.78 4.76 -6.30
N PRO A 128 -14.01 3.56 -6.86
CA PRO A 128 -14.57 2.47 -6.09
C PRO A 128 -13.57 1.95 -5.05
N TYR A 129 -14.04 1.65 -3.83
CA TYR A 129 -13.28 0.92 -2.83
C TYR A 129 -13.74 -0.54 -2.84
N ILE A 130 -12.91 -1.43 -3.39
CA ILE A 130 -13.27 -2.81 -3.69
C ILE A 130 -12.76 -3.74 -2.59
N THR A 131 -13.67 -4.42 -1.89
CA THR A 131 -13.35 -5.32 -0.78
C THR A 131 -13.62 -6.80 -1.06
N LYS A 132 -14.17 -7.11 -2.25
CA LYS A 132 -14.47 -8.48 -2.68
C LYS A 132 -14.05 -8.69 -4.12
N TYR A 133 -13.58 -9.90 -4.44
CA TYR A 133 -13.37 -10.29 -5.82
C TYR A 133 -14.72 -10.54 -6.50
N SER A 134 -15.04 -9.74 -7.52
CA SER A 134 -16.33 -9.83 -8.22
C SER A 134 -16.22 -9.30 -9.64
N ASN A 135 -17.04 -9.86 -10.54
CA ASN A 135 -17.25 -9.35 -11.91
C ASN A 135 -18.34 -8.25 -11.98
N LYS A 136 -18.92 -7.87 -10.84
CA LYS A 136 -19.92 -6.80 -10.79
C LYS A 136 -19.26 -5.44 -10.67
N VAL A 137 -19.83 -4.45 -11.33
CA VAL A 137 -19.39 -3.07 -11.21
C VAL A 137 -19.59 -2.59 -9.77
N SER A 138 -18.52 -2.11 -9.15
CA SER A 138 -18.58 -1.51 -7.82
C SER A 138 -18.87 -0.02 -7.92
N PRO A 139 -19.77 0.55 -7.08
CA PRO A 139 -20.04 1.97 -7.08
C PRO A 139 -18.82 2.77 -6.66
N GLN A 140 -18.64 3.93 -7.27
CA GLN A 140 -17.66 4.91 -6.83
C GLN A 140 -18.08 5.47 -5.46
N LYS A 141 -17.07 5.80 -4.65
CA LYS A 141 -17.22 6.46 -3.35
C LYS A 141 -16.65 7.87 -3.40
N THR A 142 -17.07 8.71 -2.49
CA THR A 142 -16.46 10.03 -2.31
C THR A 142 -15.04 9.92 -1.76
N VAL A 143 -14.25 10.97 -1.93
CA VAL A 143 -12.90 11.07 -1.38
C VAL A 143 -12.90 10.76 0.13
N SER A 144 -13.86 11.32 0.88
CA SER A 144 -14.01 11.07 2.32
C SER A 144 -14.30 9.60 2.61
N GLU A 145 -15.26 8.99 1.92
CA GLU A 145 -15.64 7.59 2.13
C GLU A 145 -14.51 6.60 1.77
N VAL A 146 -13.71 6.92 0.74
CA VAL A 146 -12.52 6.11 0.41
C VAL A 146 -11.50 6.18 1.53
N ILE A 147 -11.19 7.39 2.02
CA ILE A 147 -10.24 7.58 3.14
C ILE A 147 -10.73 6.85 4.39
N ASP A 148 -12.01 6.92 4.72
CA ASP A 148 -12.58 6.21 5.86
C ASP A 148 -12.46 4.69 5.70
N SER A 149 -12.70 4.18 4.49
CA SER A 149 -12.51 2.76 4.18
C SER A 149 -11.03 2.33 4.29
N VAL A 150 -10.09 3.15 3.83
CA VAL A 150 -8.63 2.94 4.00
C VAL A 150 -8.28 2.86 5.48
N ILE A 151 -8.78 3.79 6.31
CA ILE A 151 -8.52 3.81 7.75
C ILE A 151 -9.07 2.56 8.44
N VAL A 152 -10.27 2.09 8.06
CA VAL A 152 -10.86 0.86 8.60
C VAL A 152 -9.97 -0.35 8.30
N ASP A 153 -9.53 -0.53 7.07
CA ASP A 153 -8.64 -1.63 6.70
C ASP A 153 -7.30 -1.57 7.43
N LEU A 154 -6.69 -0.39 7.52
CA LEU A 154 -5.40 -0.22 8.20
C LEU A 154 -5.50 -0.47 9.71
N LYS A 155 -6.57 -0.02 10.37
CA LYS A 155 -6.79 -0.31 11.79
C LYS A 155 -7.00 -1.80 12.05
N ALA A 156 -7.74 -2.47 11.18
CA ALA A 156 -7.90 -3.92 11.26
C ALA A 156 -6.55 -4.64 11.04
N ALA A 157 -5.73 -4.16 10.09
CA ALA A 157 -4.39 -4.69 9.88
C ALA A 157 -3.47 -4.49 11.10
N VAL A 158 -3.54 -3.33 11.77
CA VAL A 158 -2.81 -3.11 13.04
C VAL A 158 -3.24 -4.16 14.08
N THR A 159 -4.55 -4.38 14.26
CA THR A 159 -5.06 -5.39 15.21
C THR A 159 -4.57 -6.80 14.89
N ASP A 160 -4.52 -7.18 13.62
CA ASP A 160 -4.01 -8.48 13.18
C ASP A 160 -2.51 -8.64 13.47
N LEU A 161 -1.72 -7.60 13.28
CA LEU A 161 -0.26 -7.62 13.40
C LEU A 161 0.25 -7.36 14.83
N GLU A 162 -0.52 -6.66 15.67
CA GLU A 162 -0.09 -6.27 17.01
C GLU A 162 0.25 -7.50 17.88
N GLY A 163 1.47 -7.53 18.41
CA GLY A 163 1.99 -8.63 19.21
C GLY A 163 2.26 -9.93 18.45
N ARG A 164 1.88 -10.01 17.17
CA ARG A 164 2.04 -11.20 16.33
C ARG A 164 3.12 -11.04 15.26
N ASP A 165 3.37 -9.82 14.82
CA ASP A 165 4.40 -9.56 13.80
C ASP A 165 5.79 -9.95 14.34
N PRO A 166 6.60 -10.73 13.59
CA PRO A 166 7.97 -11.05 13.98
C PRO A 166 8.86 -9.85 14.29
N ILE A 167 8.48 -8.65 13.84
CA ILE A 167 9.18 -7.40 14.17
C ILE A 167 9.26 -7.14 15.69
N PHE A 168 8.34 -7.73 16.48
CA PHE A 168 8.35 -7.67 17.96
C PHE A 168 9.27 -8.71 18.61
N ASP A 169 9.83 -9.62 17.83
CA ASP A 169 10.64 -10.68 18.35
C ASP A 169 11.94 -10.12 18.96
N PRO A 170 12.34 -10.56 20.17
CA PRO A 170 13.58 -10.09 20.80
C PRO A 170 14.82 -10.21 19.91
N LEU A 171 14.85 -11.20 19.00
CA LEU A 171 15.94 -11.35 18.05
C LEU A 171 15.98 -10.20 17.03
N TYR A 172 14.84 -9.66 16.60
CA TYR A 172 14.77 -8.45 15.77
C TYR A 172 15.07 -7.19 16.58
N GLN A 173 14.72 -7.16 17.86
CA GLN A 173 14.90 -6.00 18.75
C GLN A 173 16.29 -5.94 19.39
N ALA A 174 16.96 -7.08 19.60
CA ALA A 174 18.27 -7.16 20.26
C ALA A 174 19.40 -6.57 19.41
N THR A 175 19.18 -6.32 18.15
CA THR A 175 20.12 -5.65 17.26
C THR A 175 19.96 -4.15 17.39
N THR A 176 20.57 -3.63 18.42
CA THR A 176 20.61 -2.21 18.74
C THR A 176 21.12 -1.37 17.58
N GLY A 177 20.29 -0.46 17.11
CA GLY A 177 20.66 0.87 16.60
C GLY A 177 21.44 0.99 15.31
N SER A 178 22.23 0.02 14.90
CA SER A 178 23.02 0.11 13.66
C SER A 178 22.71 -0.96 12.62
N ASP A 179 21.98 -2.00 12.99
CA ASP A 179 21.78 -3.14 12.10
C ASP A 179 20.37 -3.26 11.57
N MET A 180 19.93 -2.28 10.77
CA MET A 180 18.88 -2.43 9.76
C MET A 180 19.07 -3.73 8.94
N TYR A 181 20.28 -4.28 8.99
CA TYR A 181 20.70 -5.52 8.37
C TYR A 181 19.97 -6.76 8.90
N MET A 182 19.66 -6.84 10.20
CA MET A 182 18.99 -8.01 10.80
C MET A 182 17.50 -8.10 10.41
N TRP A 183 16.83 -6.98 10.18
CA TRP A 183 15.44 -6.97 9.68
C TRP A 183 15.34 -7.47 8.24
N THR A 184 16.47 -7.56 7.56
CA THR A 184 16.61 -8.01 6.17
C THR A 184 17.11 -9.44 6.07
N GLN A 185 17.43 -10.11 7.20
CA GLN A 185 17.93 -11.47 7.21
C GLN A 185 16.81 -12.51 7.43
N PRO A 186 17.02 -13.74 6.94
CA PRO A 186 16.15 -14.85 7.29
C PRO A 186 16.30 -15.15 8.80
N MET A 187 15.19 -15.50 9.46
CA MET A 187 15.21 -15.93 10.84
C MET A 187 15.71 -17.38 10.92
N PRO A 188 16.81 -17.65 11.66
CA PRO A 188 17.21 -19.02 11.95
C PRO A 188 16.04 -19.77 12.61
N ASP A 189 15.82 -21.01 12.23
CA ASP A 189 14.84 -21.94 12.82
C ASP A 189 13.35 -21.52 12.74
N ARG A 190 13.00 -20.59 11.84
CA ARG A 190 11.62 -20.15 11.63
C ARG A 190 11.17 -20.29 10.19
N ASN A 191 9.84 -20.20 10.02
CA ASN A 191 9.20 -20.19 8.72
C ASN A 191 9.79 -19.06 7.86
N GLU A 192 10.51 -19.42 6.80
CA GLU A 192 11.18 -18.50 5.88
C GLU A 192 10.22 -17.45 5.30
N PHE A 193 8.94 -17.82 5.18
CA PHE A 193 7.89 -16.90 4.75
C PHE A 193 7.72 -15.70 5.69
N LEU A 194 7.96 -15.86 6.99
CA LEU A 194 7.86 -14.79 7.99
C LEU A 194 9.16 -13.98 8.15
N SER A 195 10.18 -14.27 7.35
CA SER A 195 11.43 -13.52 7.32
C SER A 195 11.32 -12.19 6.58
N TYR A 196 12.38 -11.39 6.64
CA TYR A 196 12.49 -10.13 5.88
C TYR A 196 11.42 -9.09 6.21
N ARG A 197 11.01 -9.00 7.47
CA ARG A 197 9.93 -8.11 7.91
C ARG A 197 10.18 -6.63 7.64
N GLY A 198 11.44 -6.21 7.54
CA GLY A 198 11.82 -4.83 7.22
C GLY A 198 11.38 -4.37 5.81
N PHE A 199 11.18 -5.30 4.87
CA PHE A 199 10.75 -5.00 3.49
C PHE A 199 9.24 -5.16 3.26
N ARG A 200 8.48 -5.52 4.29
CA ARG A 200 7.04 -5.77 4.19
C ARG A 200 6.23 -4.72 4.95
N LEU A 201 4.94 -4.71 4.74
CA LEU A 201 4.01 -3.94 5.56
C LEU A 201 3.88 -4.58 6.95
N ASN A 202 4.93 -4.43 7.75
CA ASN A 202 4.96 -4.84 9.16
C ASN A 202 4.12 -3.89 10.02
N TYR A 203 3.99 -4.19 11.32
CA TYR A 203 3.22 -3.38 12.26
C TYR A 203 3.59 -1.89 12.22
N TYR A 204 4.87 -1.54 12.22
CA TYR A 204 5.31 -0.15 12.20
C TYR A 204 5.04 0.53 10.85
N ALA A 205 5.22 -0.19 9.75
CA ALA A 205 4.91 0.32 8.41
C ALA A 205 3.41 0.63 8.26
N VAL A 206 2.52 -0.20 8.82
CA VAL A 206 1.07 0.04 8.81
C VAL A 206 0.71 1.26 9.67
N ASN A 207 1.33 1.45 10.84
CA ASN A 207 1.13 2.65 11.66
C ASN A 207 1.67 3.92 10.96
N ALA A 208 2.81 3.84 10.28
CA ALA A 208 3.34 4.93 9.46
C ALA A 208 2.36 5.30 8.32
N LEU A 209 1.75 4.30 7.69
CA LEU A 209 0.73 4.52 6.66
C LEU A 209 -0.53 5.17 7.25
N LEU A 210 -0.99 4.77 8.44
CA LEU A 210 -2.08 5.44 9.16
C LEU A 210 -1.75 6.90 9.44
N ALA A 211 -0.54 7.20 9.92
CA ALA A 211 -0.10 8.57 10.13
C ALA A 211 -0.18 9.39 8.84
N ARG A 212 0.28 8.83 7.71
CA ARG A 212 0.23 9.46 6.39
C ARG A 212 -1.21 9.70 5.92
N VAL A 213 -2.10 8.72 6.09
CA VAL A 213 -3.53 8.84 5.71
C VAL A 213 -4.24 9.89 6.55
N TYR A 214 -4.02 9.93 7.86
CA TYR A 214 -4.59 10.96 8.72
C TYR A 214 -4.04 12.35 8.43
N ALA A 215 -2.75 12.47 8.09
CA ALA A 215 -2.18 13.74 7.63
C ALA A 215 -2.85 14.22 6.34
N TYR A 216 -3.10 13.31 5.38
CA TYR A 216 -3.84 13.62 4.15
C TYR A 216 -5.30 14.01 4.43
N LYS A 217 -5.95 13.38 5.41
CA LYS A 217 -7.29 13.72 5.91
C LYS A 217 -7.32 15.03 6.70
N LEU A 218 -6.16 15.65 6.97
CA LEU A 218 -5.97 16.85 7.80
C LEU A 218 -6.27 16.65 9.30
N ASP A 219 -6.35 15.42 9.77
CA ASP A 219 -6.45 15.10 11.22
C ASP A 219 -5.04 15.03 11.82
N LYS A 220 -4.52 16.20 12.19
CA LYS A 220 -3.16 16.34 12.72
C LYS A 220 -2.96 15.57 14.03
N LYS A 221 -4.01 15.44 14.86
CA LYS A 221 -3.92 14.72 16.13
C LYS A 221 -3.69 13.25 15.91
N GLN A 222 -4.54 12.60 15.10
CA GLN A 222 -4.38 11.19 14.78
C GLN A 222 -3.08 10.92 14.01
N ALA A 223 -2.70 11.80 13.06
CA ALA A 223 -1.44 11.69 12.36
C ALA A 223 -0.24 11.67 13.31
N TYR A 224 -0.23 12.55 14.32
CA TYR A 224 0.80 12.60 15.35
C TYR A 224 0.79 11.34 16.23
N ASP A 225 -0.40 10.91 16.69
CA ASP A 225 -0.55 9.77 17.58
C ASP A 225 0.00 8.49 16.94
N TYR A 226 -0.30 8.24 15.64
CA TYR A 226 0.23 7.10 14.88
C TYR A 226 1.72 7.25 14.52
N ALA A 227 2.18 8.45 14.17
CA ALA A 227 3.59 8.68 13.90
C ALA A 227 4.46 8.39 15.15
N LYS A 228 3.96 8.68 16.34
CA LYS A 228 4.64 8.44 17.61
C LYS A 228 4.86 6.95 17.93
N ILE A 229 4.01 6.06 17.36
CA ILE A 229 4.19 4.61 17.50
C ILE A 229 5.43 4.12 16.74
N VAL A 230 5.80 4.85 15.68
CA VAL A 230 6.87 4.47 14.75
C VAL A 230 8.24 5.02 15.19
N LEU A 231 8.24 6.08 16.00
CA LEU A 231 9.44 6.78 16.50
C LEU A 231 9.92 6.17 17.82
#